data_33d11ac668b7a854c7fd9ba05017e397
#
_entry.id   33d11ac668b7a854c7fd9ba05017e397
#
_cell.length_a   1.000
_cell.length_b   1.000
_cell.length_c   1.000
_cell.angle_alpha   90.00
_cell.angle_beta   90.00
_cell.angle_gamma   90.00
#
_symmetry.space_group_name_H-M   'P 1'
#
loop_
_entity.id
_entity.type
_entity.pdbx_description
1 polymer ?
#
loop_
_entity_poly.entity_id
_entity_poly.type
_entity_poly.pdbx_seq_one_letter_code
_entity_poly.pdbx_strand_id
1 'polypeptide(L)'
;TEMYRKVDEIPFDFSRRRLTVVMEADGHQLMITKGAVEEMEAVCSHVNINGEVMEITEDLRQQMRKVNRRLNEQGMRVLTVATRKDAHSDAVYSVADEKEMTIIGFMGFLDPAKKSAATAIHSLQGHGLNVKVLTGYNEIVAQKVCRDVGIDAQRFLLGTDIDQMSDEELASVTEEVNLFAKLHPMQKSRIIAAIQSKGHTVGFMGDGINDAPALRMADVGISVDTAADITKDASSIILLEKSLDVLDYGVVEGRRVFSNIMKYIKITISSNFGNVFSILTASAFLPFLPMLSMQLL
;
A
#
# COMPACT_ATOMS: atom_id res chain seq x y z
N THR A 1 6.11 -2.08 36.80
CA THR A 1 5.02 -1.71 35.88
C THR A 1 3.72 -1.67 36.64
N GLU A 2 3.56 -0.61 37.34
CA GLU A 2 2.40 -0.29 38.12
C GLU A 2 1.32 0.24 37.20
N MET A 3 0.26 -0.47 37.24
CA MET A 3 -0.99 -0.03 37.90
C MET A 3 -1.79 0.98 37.09
N TYR A 4 -1.61 1.02 35.76
CA TYR A 4 -2.57 1.66 34.88
C TYR A 4 -3.59 0.62 34.42
N ARG A 5 -4.86 0.82 34.77
CA ARG A 5 -5.97 0.01 34.26
C ARG A 5 -6.55 0.70 33.02
N LYS A 6 -6.66 -0.02 31.92
CA LYS A 6 -7.39 0.48 30.76
C LYS A 6 -8.88 0.57 31.11
N VAL A 7 -9.45 1.76 30.91
CA VAL A 7 -10.86 2.06 31.15
C VAL A 7 -11.63 2.02 29.85
N ASP A 8 -11.12 2.71 28.82
CA ASP A 8 -11.78 2.82 27.52
C ASP A 8 -10.78 3.03 26.39
N GLU A 9 -11.23 2.94 25.15
CA GLU A 9 -10.43 3.32 23.97
C GLU A 9 -11.30 3.91 22.87
N ILE A 10 -10.73 4.87 22.15
CA ILE A 10 -11.26 5.36 20.89
C ILE A 10 -10.37 4.75 19.79
N PRO A 11 -10.88 3.73 19.04
CA PRO A 11 -10.08 2.98 18.08
C PRO A 11 -9.46 3.88 17.02
N PHE A 12 -8.41 3.36 16.38
CA PHE A 12 -7.79 4.03 15.24
C PHE A 12 -8.80 4.21 14.10
N ASP A 13 -8.79 5.38 13.51
CA ASP A 13 -9.57 5.71 12.32
C ASP A 13 -8.68 6.38 11.28
N PHE A 14 -8.85 5.97 10.00
CA PHE A 14 -8.02 6.47 8.90
C PHE A 14 -8.26 7.92 8.55
N SER A 15 -9.47 8.43 8.79
CA SER A 15 -9.78 9.85 8.55
C SER A 15 -9.17 10.73 9.61
N ARG A 16 -9.19 10.26 10.87
CA ARG A 16 -8.61 10.96 12.02
C ARG A 16 -7.12 10.71 12.21
N ARG A 17 -6.58 9.62 11.66
CA ARG A 17 -5.18 9.15 11.78
C ARG A 17 -4.61 9.18 13.21
N ARG A 18 -5.47 8.90 14.20
CA ARG A 18 -5.11 8.84 15.62
C ARG A 18 -5.90 7.77 16.36
N LEU A 19 -5.35 7.36 17.48
CA LEU A 19 -5.92 6.39 18.42
C LEU A 19 -5.76 6.92 19.82
N THR A 20 -6.78 6.75 20.64
CA THR A 20 -6.79 7.19 22.06
C THR A 20 -7.06 5.99 22.96
N VAL A 21 -6.33 5.92 24.06
CA VAL A 21 -6.58 4.98 25.18
C VAL A 21 -6.76 5.79 26.44
N VAL A 22 -7.78 5.44 27.21
CA VAL A 22 -8.03 6.02 28.54
C VAL A 22 -7.56 5.03 29.58
N MET A 23 -6.67 5.49 30.45
CA MET A 23 -6.08 4.73 31.53
C MET A 23 -6.45 5.35 32.86
N GLU A 24 -6.62 4.52 33.88
CA GLU A 24 -6.83 4.95 35.26
C GLU A 24 -5.66 4.55 36.13
N ALA A 25 -5.18 5.49 36.95
CA ALA A 25 -4.19 5.26 37.99
C ALA A 25 -4.44 6.22 39.16
N ASP A 26 -4.37 5.73 40.38
CA ASP A 26 -4.52 6.51 41.63
C ASP A 26 -5.81 7.35 41.69
N GLY A 27 -6.91 6.83 41.12
CA GLY A 27 -8.21 7.52 41.11
C GLY A 27 -8.31 8.65 40.07
N HIS A 28 -7.29 8.83 39.23
CA HIS A 28 -7.27 9.81 38.12
C HIS A 28 -7.30 9.10 36.79
N GLN A 29 -8.04 9.66 35.85
CA GLN A 29 -8.05 9.16 34.48
C GLN A 29 -7.09 9.97 33.60
N LEU A 30 -6.31 9.25 32.79
CA LEU A 30 -5.36 9.79 31.85
C LEU A 30 -5.73 9.33 30.44
N MET A 31 -6.09 10.28 29.60
CA MET A 31 -6.28 10.05 28.17
C MET A 31 -4.91 10.15 27.48
N ILE A 32 -4.53 9.12 26.72
CA ILE A 32 -3.28 9.06 25.95
C ILE A 32 -3.65 8.88 24.50
N THR A 33 -3.30 9.87 23.67
CA THR A 33 -3.57 9.85 22.24
C THR A 33 -2.26 9.81 21.46
N LYS A 34 -2.19 8.93 20.47
CA LYS A 34 -1.10 8.90 19.48
C LYS A 34 -1.65 9.06 18.08
N GLY A 35 -0.97 9.82 17.25
CA GLY A 35 -1.42 10.06 15.89
C GLY A 35 -0.37 10.74 15.02
N ALA A 36 -0.73 10.97 13.77
CA ALA A 36 0.10 11.73 12.85
C ALA A 36 0.21 13.20 13.32
N VAL A 37 1.34 13.82 13.01
CA VAL A 37 1.70 15.13 13.60
C VAL A 37 0.66 16.19 13.26
N GLU A 38 0.23 16.25 12.01
CA GLU A 38 -0.72 17.25 11.51
C GLU A 38 -2.10 17.12 12.20
N GLU A 39 -2.59 15.89 12.36
CA GLU A 39 -3.87 15.62 13.01
C GLU A 39 -3.83 15.81 14.52
N MET A 40 -2.66 15.61 15.14
CA MET A 40 -2.46 15.88 16.56
C MET A 40 -2.36 17.37 16.86
N GLU A 41 -1.78 18.17 15.96
CA GLU A 41 -1.77 19.64 16.09
C GLU A 41 -3.18 20.24 16.19
N ALA A 42 -4.19 19.59 15.57
CA ALA A 42 -5.56 20.07 15.58
C ALA A 42 -6.29 19.86 16.92
N VAL A 43 -5.86 18.91 17.74
CA VAL A 43 -6.51 18.54 19.02
C VAL A 43 -5.67 18.91 20.25
N CYS A 44 -4.46 19.41 20.05
CA CYS A 44 -3.57 19.82 21.11
C CYS A 44 -3.53 21.34 21.27
N SER A 45 -3.68 21.79 22.49
CA SER A 45 -3.56 23.21 22.87
C SER A 45 -2.28 23.51 23.65
N HIS A 46 -1.66 22.50 24.25
CA HIS A 46 -0.49 22.64 25.11
C HIS A 46 0.63 21.68 24.69
N VAL A 47 1.86 22.02 25.10
CA VAL A 47 3.04 21.17 24.95
C VAL A 47 3.79 21.13 26.28
N ASN A 48 4.31 19.96 26.62
CA ASN A 48 5.20 19.80 27.77
C ASN A 48 6.66 19.82 27.29
N ILE A 49 7.41 20.80 27.69
CA ILE A 49 8.84 20.93 27.39
C ILE A 49 9.61 20.85 28.70
N ASN A 50 10.38 19.79 28.89
CA ASN A 50 11.19 19.53 30.08
C ASN A 50 10.41 19.58 31.43
N GLY A 51 9.14 19.17 31.41
CA GLY A 51 8.27 19.14 32.58
C GLY A 51 7.40 20.38 32.77
N GLU A 52 7.61 21.43 31.99
CA GLU A 52 6.80 22.64 31.99
C GLU A 52 5.74 22.58 30.89
N VAL A 53 4.48 22.75 31.28
CA VAL A 53 3.34 22.76 30.35
C VAL A 53 3.06 24.19 29.94
N MET A 54 3.09 24.44 28.63
CA MET A 54 2.83 25.77 28.06
C MET A 54 1.87 25.70 26.89
N GLU A 55 1.19 26.79 26.59
CA GLU A 55 0.30 26.90 25.44
C GLU A 55 1.09 26.83 24.13
N ILE A 56 0.54 26.16 23.11
CA ILE A 56 1.18 26.04 21.80
C ILE A 56 0.99 27.35 21.03
N THR A 57 2.05 28.15 20.95
CA THR A 57 2.13 29.34 20.11
C THR A 57 2.44 28.96 18.65
N GLU A 58 2.23 29.90 17.72
CA GLU A 58 2.57 29.67 16.31
C GLU A 58 4.08 29.42 16.09
N ASP A 59 4.92 30.06 16.89
CA ASP A 59 6.38 29.80 16.84
C ASP A 59 6.72 28.37 17.26
N LEU A 60 6.09 27.86 18.33
CA LEU A 60 6.25 26.48 18.76
C LEU A 60 5.72 25.48 17.71
N ARG A 61 4.59 25.78 17.04
CA ARG A 61 4.09 24.96 15.92
C ARG A 61 5.12 24.87 14.81
N GLN A 62 5.72 25.97 14.42
CA GLN A 62 6.76 25.99 13.40
C GLN A 62 8.00 25.19 13.80
N GLN A 63 8.42 25.30 15.07
CA GLN A 63 9.54 24.49 15.59
C GLN A 63 9.21 22.99 15.56
N MET A 64 8.00 22.59 15.98
CA MET A 64 7.53 21.21 15.94
C MET A 64 7.53 20.66 14.51
N ARG A 65 7.02 21.44 13.55
CA ARG A 65 7.02 21.07 12.11
C ARG A 65 8.45 20.93 11.57
N LYS A 66 9.38 21.78 11.98
CA LYS A 66 10.81 21.64 11.60
C LYS A 66 11.41 20.35 12.15
N VAL A 67 11.12 20.00 13.41
CA VAL A 67 11.60 18.75 14.02
C VAL A 67 10.99 17.54 13.29
N ASN A 68 9.68 17.53 13.04
CA ASN A 68 8.99 16.49 12.28
C ASN A 68 9.62 16.32 10.89
N ARG A 69 9.78 17.41 10.14
CA ARG A 69 10.40 17.39 8.82
C ARG A 69 11.80 16.80 8.84
N ARG A 70 12.65 17.23 9.78
CA ARG A 70 14.03 16.70 9.92
C ARG A 70 14.05 15.20 10.18
N LEU A 71 13.14 14.67 11.02
CA LEU A 71 13.03 13.24 11.30
C LEU A 71 12.53 12.47 10.06
N ASN A 72 11.54 13.02 9.36
CA ASN A 72 11.04 12.43 8.12
C ASN A 72 12.10 12.40 7.00
N GLU A 73 12.94 13.46 6.88
CA GLU A 73 14.07 13.50 5.93
C GLU A 73 15.13 12.43 6.23
N GLN A 74 15.23 11.98 7.50
CA GLN A 74 16.04 10.83 7.90
C GLN A 74 15.36 9.47 7.60
N GLY A 75 14.14 9.48 7.07
CA GLY A 75 13.36 8.28 6.78
C GLY A 75 12.57 7.75 7.97
N MET A 76 12.44 8.52 9.03
CA MET A 76 11.65 8.12 10.21
C MET A 76 10.18 8.47 10.02
N ARG A 77 9.31 7.51 10.28
CA ARG A 77 7.89 7.76 10.48
C ARG A 77 7.68 8.35 11.86
N VAL A 78 7.11 9.54 11.94
CA VAL A 78 6.92 10.26 13.20
C VAL A 78 5.47 10.16 13.66
N LEU A 79 5.28 9.81 14.93
CA LEU A 79 4.01 9.90 15.63
C LEU A 79 4.15 10.90 16.78
N THR A 80 3.13 11.73 16.98
CA THR A 80 2.98 12.57 18.14
C THR A 80 2.26 11.81 19.24
N VAL A 81 2.71 11.95 20.47
CA VAL A 81 2.01 11.47 21.66
C VAL A 81 1.57 12.65 22.49
N ALA A 82 0.30 12.65 22.86
CA ALA A 82 -0.28 13.68 23.71
C ALA A 82 -1.10 13.05 24.84
N THR A 83 -1.25 13.77 25.93
CA THR A 83 -2.02 13.35 27.09
C THR A 83 -2.99 14.44 27.53
N ARG A 84 -4.08 14.03 28.19
CA ARG A 84 -4.97 14.89 28.95
C ARG A 84 -5.30 14.25 30.27
N LYS A 85 -5.04 14.94 31.37
CA LYS A 85 -5.45 14.55 32.71
C LYS A 85 -6.90 14.97 32.97
N ASP A 86 -7.56 14.28 33.93
CA ASP A 86 -8.92 14.59 34.38
C ASP A 86 -10.02 14.44 33.33
N ALA A 87 -9.95 13.36 32.57
CA ALA A 87 -11.10 12.85 31.88
C ALA A 87 -12.14 12.40 32.94
N HIS A 88 -13.43 12.63 32.69
CA HIS A 88 -14.52 12.42 33.66
C HIS A 88 -14.59 10.94 34.08
N SER A 89 -14.75 10.67 35.39
CA SER A 89 -14.61 9.36 35.99
C SER A 89 -15.68 8.31 35.60
N ASP A 90 -16.78 8.68 34.94
CA ASP A 90 -17.92 7.81 34.68
C ASP A 90 -18.42 7.87 33.22
N ALA A 91 -17.66 8.38 32.28
CA ALA A 91 -18.12 8.63 30.91
C ALA A 91 -17.60 7.58 29.91
N VAL A 92 -18.45 7.23 28.96
CA VAL A 92 -18.02 6.61 27.70
C VAL A 92 -17.33 7.67 26.87
N TYR A 93 -16.08 7.42 26.50
CA TYR A 93 -15.29 8.38 25.74
C TYR A 93 -15.61 8.30 24.25
N SER A 94 -15.63 9.46 23.62
CA SER A 94 -15.92 9.62 22.20
C SER A 94 -14.87 10.48 21.49
N VAL A 95 -14.96 10.56 20.19
CA VAL A 95 -14.08 11.44 19.36
C VAL A 95 -14.16 12.91 19.80
N ALA A 96 -15.31 13.37 20.33
CA ALA A 96 -15.49 14.75 20.81
C ALA A 96 -14.63 15.08 22.04
N ASP A 97 -14.14 14.05 22.73
CA ASP A 97 -13.29 14.20 23.93
C ASP A 97 -11.82 14.36 23.58
N GLU A 98 -11.43 14.09 22.34
CA GLU A 98 -10.07 14.29 21.81
C GLU A 98 -9.80 15.79 21.55
N LYS A 99 -9.68 16.57 22.57
CA LYS A 99 -9.44 18.03 22.52
C LYS A 99 -8.62 18.52 23.72
N GLU A 100 -8.03 19.70 23.58
CA GLU A 100 -7.26 20.36 24.65
C GLU A 100 -6.14 19.49 25.21
N MET A 101 -5.52 18.69 24.34
CA MET A 101 -4.48 17.76 24.74
C MET A 101 -3.13 18.47 24.89
N THR A 102 -2.26 17.89 25.71
CA THR A 102 -0.88 18.33 25.90
C THR A 102 0.08 17.39 25.19
N ILE A 103 0.82 17.88 24.21
CA ILE A 103 1.86 17.11 23.51
C ILE A 103 2.99 16.84 24.51
N ILE A 104 3.37 15.56 24.63
CA ILE A 104 4.49 15.11 25.49
C ILE A 104 5.74 14.77 24.68
N GLY A 105 5.61 14.56 23.36
CA GLY A 105 6.77 14.31 22.50
C GLY A 105 6.45 13.64 21.18
N PHE A 106 7.51 13.39 20.43
CA PHE A 106 7.50 12.67 19.16
C PHE A 106 8.18 11.33 19.28
N MET A 107 7.62 10.32 18.64
CA MET A 107 8.21 9.00 18.50
C MET A 107 8.57 8.78 17.03
N GLY A 108 9.86 8.62 16.75
CA GLY A 108 10.36 8.30 15.42
C GLY A 108 10.56 6.79 15.26
N PHE A 109 9.98 6.21 14.21
CA PHE A 109 10.14 4.81 13.83
C PHE A 109 10.90 4.74 12.52
N LEU A 110 12.05 4.08 12.53
CA LEU A 110 12.82 3.83 11.33
C LEU A 110 12.43 2.46 10.76
N ASP A 111 11.90 2.46 9.53
CA ASP A 111 11.57 1.25 8.79
C ASP A 111 12.31 1.28 7.45
N PRO A 112 13.61 0.92 7.44
CA PRO A 112 14.42 1.00 6.24
C PRO A 112 14.01 -0.09 5.24
N ALA A 113 14.11 0.24 3.94
CA ALA A 113 13.97 -0.76 2.90
C ALA A 113 15.02 -1.89 3.08
N LYS A 114 14.65 -3.12 2.77
CA LYS A 114 15.58 -4.23 2.78
C LYS A 114 16.71 -3.99 1.78
N LYS A 115 17.93 -4.38 2.12
CA LYS A 115 19.10 -4.17 1.24
C LYS A 115 18.95 -4.84 -0.13
N SER A 116 18.25 -5.99 -0.22
CA SER A 116 17.96 -6.67 -1.48
C SER A 116 16.92 -5.96 -2.34
N ALA A 117 16.09 -5.07 -1.76
CA ALA A 117 14.99 -4.44 -2.48
C ALA A 117 15.47 -3.60 -3.68
N ALA A 118 16.56 -2.84 -3.53
CA ALA A 118 17.10 -2.03 -4.61
C ALA A 118 17.54 -2.90 -5.81
N THR A 119 18.23 -4.00 -5.56
CA THR A 119 18.69 -4.93 -6.59
C THR A 119 17.50 -5.57 -7.32
N ALA A 120 16.50 -6.07 -6.56
CA ALA A 120 15.32 -6.71 -7.13
C ALA A 120 14.47 -5.72 -7.95
N ILE A 121 14.29 -4.48 -7.47
CA ILE A 121 13.56 -3.44 -8.20
C ILE A 121 14.28 -3.09 -9.51
N HIS A 122 15.61 -2.94 -9.48
CA HIS A 122 16.39 -2.70 -10.68
C HIS A 122 16.27 -3.85 -11.70
N SER A 123 16.29 -5.11 -11.24
CA SER A 123 16.07 -6.28 -12.08
C SER A 123 14.67 -6.29 -12.70
N LEU A 124 13.62 -6.05 -11.92
CA LEU A 124 12.24 -5.95 -12.41
C LEU A 124 12.10 -4.86 -13.48
N GLN A 125 12.68 -3.68 -13.24
CA GLN A 125 12.72 -2.60 -14.23
C GLN A 125 13.48 -3.00 -15.50
N GLY A 126 14.61 -3.70 -15.36
CA GLY A 126 15.38 -4.28 -16.47
C GLY A 126 14.57 -5.29 -17.30
N HIS A 127 13.62 -5.98 -16.67
CA HIS A 127 12.65 -6.84 -17.34
C HIS A 127 11.46 -6.07 -17.95
N GLY A 128 11.49 -4.72 -17.95
CA GLY A 128 10.45 -3.87 -18.53
C GLY A 128 9.19 -3.71 -17.67
N LEU A 129 9.28 -3.94 -16.36
CA LEU A 129 8.18 -3.61 -15.45
C LEU A 129 8.33 -2.16 -14.98
N ASN A 130 7.22 -1.45 -14.94
CA ASN A 130 7.15 -0.14 -14.31
C ASN A 130 6.77 -0.33 -12.83
N VAL A 131 7.68 0.01 -11.92
CA VAL A 131 7.47 -0.16 -10.48
C VAL A 131 6.95 1.14 -9.88
N LYS A 132 5.79 1.06 -9.23
CA LYS A 132 5.13 2.19 -8.56
C LYS A 132 4.95 1.92 -7.08
N VAL A 133 5.02 2.97 -6.27
CA VAL A 133 4.87 2.92 -4.81
C VAL A 133 3.57 3.60 -4.39
N LEU A 134 2.67 2.83 -3.79
CA LEU A 134 1.38 3.28 -3.25
C LEU A 134 1.40 3.13 -1.73
N THR A 135 1.53 4.23 -1.00
CA THR A 135 1.75 4.18 0.44
C THR A 135 0.87 5.16 1.24
N GLY A 136 0.52 4.78 2.47
CA GLY A 136 -0.08 5.68 3.44
C GLY A 136 0.93 6.60 4.15
N TYR A 137 2.23 6.42 3.93
CA TYR A 137 3.27 7.28 4.52
C TYR A 137 3.22 8.68 3.93
N ASN A 138 3.82 9.65 4.66
CA ASN A 138 4.00 10.98 4.10
C ASN A 138 5.01 10.98 2.95
N GLU A 139 4.92 12.01 2.11
CA GLU A 139 5.70 12.16 0.89
C GLU A 139 7.22 12.18 1.14
N ILE A 140 7.67 12.79 2.26
CA ILE A 140 9.11 12.94 2.56
C ILE A 140 9.73 11.57 2.84
N VAL A 141 9.09 10.78 3.71
CA VAL A 141 9.53 9.40 4.02
C VAL A 141 9.45 8.52 2.78
N ALA A 142 8.35 8.61 2.03
CA ALA A 142 8.14 7.81 0.84
C ALA A 142 9.17 8.13 -0.26
N GLN A 143 9.47 9.42 -0.50
CA GLN A 143 10.53 9.83 -1.43
C GLN A 143 11.92 9.34 -1.01
N LYS A 144 12.21 9.36 0.31
CA LYS A 144 13.48 8.82 0.83
C LYS A 144 13.59 7.34 0.54
N VAL A 145 12.54 6.55 0.82
CA VAL A 145 12.51 5.11 0.52
C VAL A 145 12.66 4.86 -0.98
N CYS A 146 11.93 5.56 -1.83
CA CYS A 146 12.05 5.44 -3.30
C CYS A 146 13.47 5.71 -3.77
N ARG A 147 14.11 6.76 -3.27
CA ARG A 147 15.50 7.10 -3.58
C ARG A 147 16.46 5.99 -3.18
N ASP A 148 16.28 5.42 -1.99
CA ASP A 148 17.14 4.36 -1.46
C ASP A 148 17.05 3.06 -2.28
N VAL A 149 15.91 2.83 -2.94
CA VAL A 149 15.68 1.63 -3.77
C VAL A 149 15.76 1.90 -5.29
N GLY A 150 16.09 3.12 -5.70
CA GLY A 150 16.31 3.46 -7.12
C GLY A 150 15.03 3.70 -7.93
N ILE A 151 13.90 4.04 -7.28
CA ILE A 151 12.67 4.46 -7.96
C ILE A 151 12.67 5.99 -8.10
N ASP A 152 12.44 6.49 -9.32
CA ASP A 152 12.25 7.93 -9.53
C ASP A 152 10.94 8.40 -8.90
N ALA A 153 11.04 9.27 -7.92
CA ALA A 153 9.95 9.87 -7.15
C ALA A 153 10.04 11.40 -7.10
N GLN A 154 10.64 12.03 -8.13
CA GLN A 154 10.69 13.50 -8.23
C GLN A 154 9.28 14.08 -8.36
N ARG A 155 8.43 13.45 -9.20
CA ARG A 155 6.99 13.69 -9.24
C ARG A 155 6.26 12.68 -8.35
N PHE A 156 5.34 13.17 -7.55
CA PHE A 156 4.48 12.34 -6.72
C PHE A 156 3.08 12.98 -6.60
N LEU A 157 2.10 12.18 -6.21
CA LEU A 157 0.74 12.63 -5.90
C LEU A 157 0.39 12.26 -4.46
N LEU A 158 -0.35 13.15 -3.82
CA LEU A 158 -0.95 12.91 -2.52
C LEU A 158 -2.37 12.35 -2.67
N GLY A 159 -2.87 11.68 -1.64
CA GLY A 159 -4.26 11.24 -1.60
C GLY A 159 -5.25 12.36 -1.86
N THR A 160 -5.00 13.56 -1.34
CA THR A 160 -5.81 14.76 -1.56
C THR A 160 -5.86 15.21 -3.03
N ASP A 161 -4.76 15.03 -3.77
CA ASP A 161 -4.71 15.38 -5.19
C ASP A 161 -5.56 14.40 -6.00
N ILE A 162 -5.50 13.10 -5.64
CA ILE A 162 -6.27 12.03 -6.28
C ILE A 162 -7.78 12.26 -6.10
N ASP A 163 -8.21 12.72 -4.92
CA ASP A 163 -9.63 12.97 -4.65
C ASP A 163 -10.20 14.13 -5.50
N GLN A 164 -9.34 15.03 -5.98
CA GLN A 164 -9.73 16.17 -6.81
C GLN A 164 -9.70 15.86 -8.31
N MET A 165 -9.04 14.77 -8.73
CA MET A 165 -8.92 14.39 -10.14
C MET A 165 -10.13 13.58 -10.62
N SER A 166 -10.50 13.74 -11.88
CA SER A 166 -11.35 12.79 -12.59
C SER A 166 -10.59 11.48 -12.85
N ASP A 167 -11.31 10.42 -13.25
CA ASP A 167 -10.65 9.13 -13.54
C ASP A 167 -9.78 9.22 -14.80
N GLU A 168 -10.15 10.03 -15.79
CA GLU A 168 -9.39 10.28 -17.01
C GLU A 168 -8.09 11.05 -16.71
N GLU A 169 -8.16 12.07 -15.85
CA GLU A 169 -6.98 12.83 -15.41
C GLU A 169 -6.02 11.94 -14.63
N LEU A 170 -6.56 11.16 -13.67
CA LEU A 170 -5.75 10.21 -12.89
C LEU A 170 -5.07 9.19 -13.82
N ALA A 171 -5.81 8.60 -14.77
CA ALA A 171 -5.26 7.64 -15.72
C ALA A 171 -4.12 8.24 -16.56
N SER A 172 -4.20 9.50 -16.94
CA SER A 172 -3.11 10.18 -17.68
C SER A 172 -1.87 10.39 -16.83
N VAL A 173 -2.04 10.81 -15.58
CA VAL A 173 -0.92 11.12 -14.68
C VAL A 173 -0.24 9.84 -14.17
N THR A 174 -0.97 8.71 -14.08
CA THR A 174 -0.37 7.44 -13.63
C THR A 174 0.74 6.93 -14.54
N GLU A 175 0.83 7.35 -15.80
CA GLU A 175 1.94 7.02 -16.70
C GLU A 175 3.28 7.62 -16.23
N GLU A 176 3.24 8.83 -15.69
CA GLU A 176 4.43 9.63 -15.38
C GLU A 176 4.83 9.58 -13.90
N VAL A 177 3.89 9.22 -13.01
CA VAL A 177 4.10 9.24 -11.57
C VAL A 177 4.35 7.83 -11.03
N ASN A 178 5.44 7.68 -10.27
CA ASN A 178 5.80 6.40 -9.65
C ASN A 178 5.57 6.39 -8.13
N LEU A 179 5.30 7.53 -7.51
CA LEU A 179 5.04 7.61 -6.07
C LEU A 179 3.68 8.26 -5.79
N PHE A 180 2.87 7.55 -5.02
CA PHE A 180 1.59 8.00 -4.48
C PHE A 180 1.63 7.89 -2.96
N ALA A 181 1.53 9.02 -2.26
CA ALA A 181 1.73 9.12 -0.82
C ALA A 181 0.48 9.59 -0.06
N LYS A 182 0.46 9.40 1.25
CA LYS A 182 -0.69 9.73 2.13
C LYS A 182 -2.02 9.10 1.66
N LEU A 183 -1.95 7.92 1.06
CA LEU A 183 -3.13 7.24 0.54
C LEU A 183 -3.96 6.59 1.65
N HIS A 184 -5.26 6.61 1.47
CA HIS A 184 -6.19 5.70 2.15
C HIS A 184 -6.51 4.47 1.25
N PRO A 185 -7.08 3.38 1.79
CA PRO A 185 -7.25 2.12 1.07
C PRO A 185 -7.97 2.23 -0.27
N MET A 186 -9.07 2.99 -0.34
CA MET A 186 -9.88 3.13 -1.57
C MET A 186 -9.14 3.85 -2.70
N GLN A 187 -8.26 4.79 -2.37
CA GLN A 187 -7.44 5.50 -3.37
C GLN A 187 -6.45 4.56 -4.05
N LYS A 188 -5.91 3.56 -3.33
CA LYS A 188 -5.05 2.52 -3.93
C LYS A 188 -5.79 1.75 -5.03
N SER A 189 -7.02 1.32 -4.76
CA SER A 189 -7.86 0.63 -5.74
C SER A 189 -8.16 1.51 -6.94
N ARG A 190 -8.44 2.80 -6.72
CA ARG A 190 -8.72 3.76 -7.79
C ARG A 190 -7.50 3.99 -8.69
N ILE A 191 -6.28 4.05 -8.14
CA ILE A 191 -5.04 4.16 -8.91
C ILE A 191 -4.84 2.90 -9.76
N ILE A 192 -5.07 1.71 -9.21
CA ILE A 192 -4.96 0.44 -9.94
C ILE A 192 -5.92 0.43 -11.12
N ALA A 193 -7.20 0.78 -10.91
CA ALA A 193 -8.20 0.86 -11.97
C ALA A 193 -7.80 1.88 -13.06
N ALA A 194 -7.22 3.02 -12.67
CA ALA A 194 -6.73 4.03 -13.60
C ALA A 194 -5.58 3.50 -14.48
N ILE A 195 -4.64 2.73 -13.92
CA ILE A 195 -3.55 2.10 -14.68
C ILE A 195 -4.11 1.02 -15.62
N GLN A 196 -5.06 0.19 -15.16
CA GLN A 196 -5.71 -0.84 -15.97
C GLN A 196 -6.49 -0.25 -17.14
N SER A 197 -7.14 0.93 -16.96
CA SER A 197 -7.88 1.62 -18.02
C SER A 197 -7.02 2.04 -19.21
N LYS A 198 -5.70 2.15 -19.02
CA LYS A 198 -4.70 2.38 -20.07
C LYS A 198 -4.23 1.10 -20.79
N GLY A 199 -4.80 -0.06 -20.45
CA GLY A 199 -4.45 -1.35 -21.04
C GLY A 199 -3.25 -2.05 -20.41
N HIS A 200 -2.78 -1.56 -19.25
CA HIS A 200 -1.70 -2.21 -18.51
C HIS A 200 -2.22 -3.35 -17.63
N THR A 201 -1.43 -4.40 -17.52
CA THR A 201 -1.62 -5.46 -16.52
C THR A 201 -0.95 -5.06 -15.22
N VAL A 202 -1.69 -5.06 -14.13
CA VAL A 202 -1.24 -4.59 -12.81
C VAL A 202 -1.06 -5.75 -11.85
N GLY A 203 0.17 -5.97 -11.39
CA GLY A 203 0.45 -6.74 -10.18
C GLY A 203 0.49 -5.80 -8.97
N PHE A 204 -0.26 -6.08 -7.93
CA PHE A 204 -0.22 -5.30 -6.69
C PHE A 204 0.26 -6.17 -5.54
N MET A 205 1.28 -5.70 -4.81
CA MET A 205 1.83 -6.39 -3.64
C MET A 205 1.48 -5.62 -2.36
N GLY A 206 0.88 -6.34 -1.39
CA GLY A 206 0.51 -5.77 -0.10
C GLY A 206 0.51 -6.82 1.01
N ASP A 207 0.79 -6.38 2.26
CA ASP A 207 0.79 -7.24 3.45
C ASP A 207 -0.16 -6.74 4.55
N GLY A 208 -0.74 -5.56 4.39
CA GLY A 208 -1.66 -4.95 5.33
C GLY A 208 -3.12 -5.31 5.08
N ILE A 209 -3.92 -5.35 6.15
CA ILE A 209 -5.39 -5.56 6.08
C ILE A 209 -6.04 -4.55 5.12
N ASN A 210 -5.50 -3.35 5.09
CA ASN A 210 -6.00 -2.23 4.28
C ASN A 210 -5.72 -2.37 2.79
N ASP A 211 -4.88 -3.33 2.41
CA ASP A 211 -4.53 -3.60 1.02
C ASP A 211 -5.48 -4.58 0.33
N ALA A 212 -6.37 -5.23 1.09
CA ALA A 212 -7.30 -6.24 0.55
C ALA A 212 -8.17 -5.72 -0.63
N PRO A 213 -8.74 -4.49 -0.62
CA PRO A 213 -9.47 -3.98 -1.79
C PRO A 213 -8.58 -3.80 -3.02
N ALA A 214 -7.35 -3.31 -2.84
CA ALA A 214 -6.38 -3.12 -3.90
C ALA A 214 -5.87 -4.45 -4.49
N LEU A 215 -5.63 -5.45 -3.63
CA LEU A 215 -5.26 -6.81 -4.03
C LEU A 215 -6.32 -7.47 -4.90
N ARG A 216 -7.60 -7.29 -4.57
CA ARG A 216 -8.71 -7.83 -5.37
C ARG A 216 -8.93 -7.08 -6.69
N MET A 217 -8.60 -5.79 -6.74
CA MET A 217 -8.74 -4.96 -7.94
C MET A 217 -7.65 -5.27 -8.97
N ALA A 218 -6.44 -5.60 -8.53
CA ALA A 218 -5.31 -5.89 -9.40
C ALA A 218 -5.53 -7.17 -10.23
N ASP A 219 -4.93 -7.23 -11.42
CA ASP A 219 -4.94 -8.45 -12.25
C ASP A 219 -4.22 -9.60 -11.54
N VAL A 220 -3.20 -9.28 -10.77
CA VAL A 220 -2.48 -10.22 -9.92
C VAL A 220 -2.27 -9.61 -8.54
N GLY A 221 -3.09 -10.00 -7.57
CA GLY A 221 -2.87 -9.67 -6.16
C GLY A 221 -1.80 -10.57 -5.54
N ILE A 222 -0.79 -9.98 -4.91
CA ILE A 222 0.35 -10.69 -4.34
C ILE A 222 0.47 -10.33 -2.85
N SER A 223 0.54 -11.34 -1.99
CA SER A 223 0.78 -11.16 -0.57
C SER A 223 1.95 -12.01 -0.09
N VAL A 224 2.24 -11.95 1.20
CA VAL A 224 3.30 -12.72 1.83
C VAL A 224 2.72 -13.63 2.92
N ASP A 225 3.41 -14.72 3.23
CA ASP A 225 2.97 -15.70 4.23
C ASP A 225 2.69 -15.09 5.61
N THR A 226 3.45 -14.07 5.99
CA THR A 226 3.30 -13.35 7.26
C THR A 226 2.17 -12.31 7.30
N ALA A 227 1.45 -12.12 6.19
CA ALA A 227 0.34 -11.17 6.12
C ALA A 227 -0.89 -11.69 6.89
N ALA A 228 -1.81 -10.77 7.22
CA ALA A 228 -3.09 -11.14 7.83
C ALA A 228 -3.91 -12.04 6.89
N ASP A 229 -4.72 -12.94 7.46
CA ASP A 229 -5.50 -13.92 6.67
C ASP A 229 -6.41 -13.25 5.64
N ILE A 230 -7.09 -12.16 6.01
CA ILE A 230 -7.92 -11.40 5.06
C ILE A 230 -7.13 -10.86 3.86
N THR A 231 -5.84 -10.56 4.04
CA THR A 231 -4.95 -10.09 2.97
C THR A 231 -4.54 -11.25 2.08
N LYS A 232 -4.23 -12.40 2.67
CA LYS A 232 -3.94 -13.65 1.94
C LYS A 232 -5.13 -14.11 1.12
N ASP A 233 -6.33 -14.09 1.70
CA ASP A 233 -7.59 -14.46 1.01
C ASP A 233 -7.94 -13.51 -0.16
N ALA A 234 -7.46 -12.28 -0.10
CA ALA A 234 -7.64 -11.30 -1.18
C ALA A 234 -6.61 -11.43 -2.30
N SER A 235 -5.59 -12.29 -2.14
CA SER A 235 -4.44 -12.39 -3.03
C SER A 235 -4.55 -13.58 -3.97
N SER A 236 -4.03 -13.45 -5.19
CA SER A 236 -3.91 -14.55 -6.17
C SER A 236 -2.66 -15.40 -5.92
N ILE A 237 -1.62 -14.79 -5.35
CA ILE A 237 -0.31 -15.41 -5.09
C ILE A 237 0.12 -15.04 -3.66
N ILE A 238 0.64 -16.04 -2.95
CA ILE A 238 1.25 -15.83 -1.62
C ILE A 238 2.72 -16.21 -1.72
N LEU A 239 3.61 -15.24 -1.48
CA LEU A 239 5.04 -15.49 -1.42
C LEU A 239 5.39 -16.09 -0.05
N LEU A 240 6.01 -17.26 -0.05
CA LEU A 240 6.45 -17.93 1.19
C LEU A 240 7.64 -17.23 1.84
N GLU A 241 8.39 -16.44 1.06
CA GLU A 241 9.45 -15.58 1.55
C GLU A 241 9.11 -14.11 1.25
N LYS A 242 9.26 -13.25 2.24
CA LYS A 242 9.07 -11.80 2.09
C LYS A 242 10.29 -11.19 1.37
N SER A 243 10.45 -11.53 0.08
CA SER A 243 11.54 -11.06 -0.79
C SER A 243 11.03 -10.69 -2.18
N LEU A 244 11.49 -9.54 -2.68
CA LEU A 244 11.24 -9.11 -4.06
C LEU A 244 12.05 -9.92 -5.08
N ASP A 245 13.14 -10.58 -4.66
CA ASP A 245 13.92 -11.46 -5.53
C ASP A 245 13.07 -12.66 -5.98
N VAL A 246 12.22 -13.19 -5.09
CA VAL A 246 11.27 -14.27 -5.41
C VAL A 246 10.24 -13.80 -6.44
N LEU A 247 9.78 -12.54 -6.32
CA LEU A 247 8.86 -11.95 -7.30
C LEU A 247 9.55 -11.79 -8.66
N ASP A 248 10.77 -11.29 -8.70
CA ASP A 248 11.55 -11.14 -9.94
C ASP A 248 11.74 -12.49 -10.66
N TYR A 249 12.16 -13.51 -9.93
CA TYR A 249 12.25 -14.88 -10.45
C TYR A 249 10.89 -15.38 -10.99
N GLY A 250 9.80 -15.13 -10.25
CA GLY A 250 8.44 -15.50 -10.65
C GLY A 250 8.01 -14.85 -11.97
N VAL A 251 8.37 -13.58 -12.19
CA VAL A 251 8.08 -12.86 -13.45
C VAL A 251 8.82 -13.49 -14.62
N VAL A 252 10.10 -13.78 -14.47
CA VAL A 252 10.93 -14.41 -15.54
C VAL A 252 10.40 -15.79 -15.89
N GLU A 253 10.13 -16.63 -14.88
CA GLU A 253 9.64 -17.98 -15.09
C GLU A 253 8.22 -17.99 -15.66
N GLY A 254 7.35 -17.11 -15.22
CA GLY A 254 6.00 -16.94 -15.77
C GLY A 254 6.02 -16.59 -17.26
N ARG A 255 6.90 -15.69 -17.68
CA ARG A 255 7.09 -15.36 -19.12
C ARG A 255 7.60 -16.55 -19.93
N ARG A 256 8.49 -17.36 -19.36
CA ARG A 256 9.00 -18.57 -19.99
C ARG A 256 7.88 -19.60 -20.17
N VAL A 257 7.09 -19.84 -19.13
CA VAL A 257 5.94 -20.75 -19.17
C VAL A 257 4.92 -20.28 -20.21
N PHE A 258 4.55 -19.01 -20.21
CA PHE A 258 3.65 -18.42 -21.21
C PHE A 258 4.15 -18.61 -22.64
N SER A 259 5.45 -18.37 -22.88
CA SER A 259 6.06 -18.60 -24.19
C SER A 259 5.94 -20.05 -24.64
N ASN A 260 6.12 -21.02 -23.72
CA ASN A 260 5.97 -22.44 -24.03
C ASN A 260 4.50 -22.82 -24.32
N ILE A 261 3.55 -22.29 -23.55
CA ILE A 261 2.11 -22.48 -23.79
C ILE A 261 1.73 -21.95 -25.19
N MET A 262 2.19 -20.76 -25.55
CA MET A 262 1.93 -20.16 -26.86
C MET A 262 2.51 -20.98 -28.01
N LYS A 263 3.70 -21.57 -27.83
CA LYS A 263 4.27 -22.53 -28.83
C LYS A 263 3.40 -23.74 -28.98
N TYR A 264 2.96 -24.36 -27.87
CA TYR A 264 2.08 -25.52 -27.89
C TYR A 264 0.75 -25.23 -28.59
N ILE A 265 0.10 -24.11 -28.27
CA ILE A 265 -1.15 -23.65 -28.89
C ILE A 265 -0.95 -23.51 -30.41
N LYS A 266 0.11 -22.83 -30.84
CA LYS A 266 0.40 -22.62 -32.27
C LYS A 266 0.63 -23.95 -33.01
N ILE A 267 1.36 -24.90 -32.42
CA ILE A 267 1.61 -26.21 -33.00
C ILE A 267 0.30 -26.98 -33.14
N THR A 268 -0.51 -27.01 -32.07
CA THR A 268 -1.80 -27.75 -32.07
C THR A 268 -2.78 -27.19 -33.10
N ILE A 269 -2.93 -25.86 -33.15
CA ILE A 269 -3.79 -25.18 -34.12
C ILE A 269 -3.29 -25.46 -35.57
N SER A 270 -1.97 -25.33 -35.79
CA SER A 270 -1.38 -25.59 -37.12
C SER A 270 -1.60 -27.03 -37.56
N SER A 271 -1.44 -28.01 -36.67
CA SER A 271 -1.68 -29.42 -36.95
C SER A 271 -3.15 -29.68 -37.30
N ASN A 272 -4.08 -29.17 -36.49
CA ASN A 272 -5.51 -29.34 -36.77
C ASN A 272 -5.93 -28.67 -38.08
N PHE A 273 -5.41 -27.46 -38.34
CA PHE A 273 -5.66 -26.79 -39.64
C PHE A 273 -5.13 -27.59 -40.82
N GLY A 274 -3.92 -28.15 -40.70
CA GLY A 274 -3.32 -29.03 -41.70
C GLY A 274 -4.18 -30.26 -41.98
N ASN A 275 -4.70 -30.90 -40.94
CA ASN A 275 -5.60 -32.06 -41.06
C ASN A 275 -6.90 -31.68 -41.78
N VAL A 276 -7.55 -30.57 -41.39
CA VAL A 276 -8.80 -30.10 -42.03
C VAL A 276 -8.56 -29.76 -43.50
N PHE A 277 -7.48 -29.04 -43.82
CA PHE A 277 -7.13 -28.72 -45.21
C PHE A 277 -6.83 -29.94 -46.05
N SER A 278 -6.13 -30.94 -45.48
CA SER A 278 -5.83 -32.18 -46.16
C SER A 278 -7.11 -32.95 -46.50
N ILE A 279 -8.08 -33.02 -45.58
CA ILE A 279 -9.38 -33.68 -45.79
C ILE A 279 -10.18 -32.93 -46.85
N LEU A 280 -10.27 -31.59 -46.79
CA LEU A 280 -10.98 -30.80 -47.80
C LEU A 280 -10.39 -30.99 -49.20
N THR A 281 -9.08 -30.95 -49.32
CA THR A 281 -8.39 -31.13 -50.58
C THR A 281 -8.59 -32.55 -51.11
N ALA A 282 -8.41 -33.56 -50.27
CA ALA A 282 -8.61 -34.95 -50.64
C ALA A 282 -10.08 -35.24 -51.06
N SER A 283 -11.07 -34.65 -50.36
CA SER A 283 -12.50 -34.81 -50.68
C SER A 283 -12.87 -34.21 -52.04
N ALA A 284 -12.13 -33.24 -52.56
CA ALA A 284 -12.34 -32.65 -53.87
C ALA A 284 -11.86 -33.56 -55.02
N PHE A 285 -10.93 -34.48 -54.77
CA PHE A 285 -10.31 -35.32 -55.78
C PHE A 285 -10.61 -36.82 -55.66
N LEU A 286 -11.05 -37.25 -54.44
CA LEU A 286 -11.32 -38.66 -54.16
C LEU A 286 -12.83 -38.96 -54.20
N PRO A 287 -13.28 -40.11 -54.79
CA PRO A 287 -14.70 -40.52 -54.84
C PRO A 287 -15.19 -41.09 -53.48
N PHE A 288 -14.42 -41.02 -52.41
CA PHE A 288 -14.77 -41.52 -51.07
C PHE A 288 -14.33 -40.54 -50.02
N LEU A 289 -14.93 -40.58 -48.81
CA LEU A 289 -14.56 -39.78 -47.67
C LEU A 289 -13.19 -40.24 -47.14
N PRO A 290 -12.15 -39.37 -47.19
CA PRO A 290 -10.77 -39.75 -46.83
C PRO A 290 -10.57 -39.97 -45.35
N MET A 291 -11.54 -39.55 -44.52
CA MET A 291 -11.44 -39.67 -43.06
C MET A 291 -12.83 -39.72 -42.41
N LEU A 292 -13.03 -40.65 -41.48
CA LEU A 292 -14.27 -40.78 -40.72
C LEU A 292 -14.25 -39.82 -39.53
N SER A 293 -15.43 -39.34 -39.11
CA SER A 293 -15.59 -38.39 -37.99
C SER A 293 -14.93 -38.87 -36.69
N MET A 294 -14.89 -40.20 -36.46
CA MET A 294 -14.23 -40.83 -35.31
C MET A 294 -12.69 -40.79 -35.34
N GLN A 295 -12.09 -40.44 -36.46
CA GLN A 295 -10.64 -40.35 -36.65
C GLN A 295 -10.14 -38.90 -36.46
N LEU A 296 -11.05 -37.93 -36.24
CA LEU A 296 -10.79 -36.52 -35.96
C LEU A 296 -10.76 -36.23 -34.48
N LEU A 297 -11.23 -37.12 -33.63
CA LEU A 297 -11.18 -37.05 -32.16
C LEU A 297 -9.93 -37.76 -31.64
#